data_b1ab1766803219d855b4d954067c47b2
#
_entry.id   b1ab1766803219d855b4d954067c47b2
#
_cell.length_a   1.000
_cell.length_b   1.000
_cell.length_c   1.000
_cell.angle_alpha   90.00
_cell.angle_beta   90.00
_cell.angle_gamma   90.00
#
_symmetry.space_group_name_H-M   'P 1'
#
loop_
_entity.id
_entity.type
_entity.pdbx_description
1 polymer ?
#
loop_
_entity_poly.entity_id
_entity_poly.type
_entity_poly.pdbx_seq_one_letter_code
_entity_poly.pdbx_strand_id
1 'polypeptide(L)'
;MPRSKPYHHGNLRECLLAAGVEMIAEAGPSGFNLREVARRAGVSHNAPYRHFRDKEELLAEVAAQGFRELNAAMLEDAATESTPLGKLKRAGYAYVAFALRRPEHFAAMFDAPALDTNPACNQAGAEAFATLVGFITLCQQEGQMPEGETEGKTLFAWSLVHGIAKLAVTNRLPFRSPDRILQFAISAIDSSIKSLRDAN
;
A
#
# COMPACT_ATOMS: atom_id res chain seq x y z
N MET A 1 22.42 -16.18 -30.54
CA MET A 1 21.17 -15.51 -30.88
C MET A 1 20.24 -15.67 -29.68
N PRO A 2 19.90 -14.63 -28.90
CA PRO A 2 18.96 -14.74 -27.79
C PRO A 2 17.56 -14.93 -28.35
N ARG A 3 16.87 -15.99 -27.92
CA ARG A 3 15.47 -16.27 -28.24
C ARG A 3 14.60 -15.15 -27.65
N SER A 4 13.89 -14.40 -28.50
CA SER A 4 12.81 -13.50 -28.10
C SER A 4 11.73 -14.32 -27.39
N LYS A 5 11.39 -13.95 -26.14
CA LYS A 5 10.20 -14.50 -25.47
C LYS A 5 8.97 -14.20 -26.33
N PRO A 6 8.03 -15.15 -26.47
CA PRO A 6 6.83 -14.91 -27.26
C PRO A 6 6.02 -13.76 -26.65
N TYR A 7 5.80 -12.74 -27.47
CA TYR A 7 4.99 -11.57 -27.15
C TYR A 7 3.51 -11.99 -27.15
N HIS A 8 2.91 -12.08 -25.97
CA HIS A 8 1.48 -12.32 -25.83
C HIS A 8 0.71 -11.03 -26.10
N HIS A 9 0.14 -10.88 -27.30
CA HIS A 9 -0.65 -9.72 -27.74
C HIS A 9 -1.92 -9.46 -26.88
N GLY A 10 -2.25 -10.29 -25.90
CA GLY A 10 -3.44 -10.18 -25.05
C GLY A 10 -3.25 -9.36 -23.76
N ASN A 11 -2.03 -8.98 -23.39
CA ASN A 11 -1.77 -8.42 -22.05
C ASN A 11 -0.74 -7.29 -22.02
N LEU A 12 -0.73 -6.42 -23.05
CA LEU A 12 0.21 -5.31 -23.11
C LEU A 12 0.08 -4.37 -21.90
N ARG A 13 -1.15 -4.12 -21.43
CA ARG A 13 -1.40 -3.26 -20.29
C ARG A 13 -0.72 -3.78 -19.02
N GLU A 14 -0.82 -5.08 -18.75
CA GLU A 14 -0.16 -5.71 -17.60
C GLU A 14 1.36 -5.72 -17.74
N CYS A 15 1.89 -5.97 -18.94
CA CYS A 15 3.33 -5.87 -19.19
C CYS A 15 3.87 -4.45 -18.92
N LEU A 16 3.11 -3.42 -19.28
CA LEU A 16 3.47 -2.03 -19.02
C LEU A 16 3.41 -1.71 -17.52
N LEU A 17 2.40 -2.21 -16.81
CA LEU A 17 2.30 -2.05 -15.35
C LEU A 17 3.48 -2.74 -14.66
N ALA A 18 3.80 -3.99 -15.02
CA ALA A 18 4.94 -4.72 -14.46
C ALA A 18 6.27 -3.98 -14.70
N ALA A 19 6.51 -3.51 -15.93
CA ALA A 19 7.69 -2.71 -16.25
C ALA A 19 7.72 -1.37 -15.48
N GLY A 20 6.55 -0.79 -15.21
CA GLY A 20 6.39 0.39 -14.38
C GLY A 20 6.80 0.14 -12.92
N VAL A 21 6.36 -0.96 -12.35
CA VAL A 21 6.74 -1.39 -10.98
C VAL A 21 8.25 -1.59 -10.88
N GLU A 22 8.87 -2.29 -11.85
CA GLU A 22 10.33 -2.46 -11.89
C GLU A 22 11.08 -1.12 -11.95
N MET A 23 10.56 -0.17 -12.72
CA MET A 23 11.16 1.15 -12.84
C MET A 23 11.05 1.95 -11.54
N ILE A 24 9.91 1.85 -10.83
CA ILE A 24 9.73 2.47 -9.51
C ILE A 24 10.72 1.89 -8.49
N ALA A 25 10.96 0.57 -8.54
CA ALA A 25 11.92 -0.09 -7.66
C ALA A 25 13.35 0.45 -7.83
N GLU A 26 13.74 0.80 -9.07
CA GLU A 26 15.09 1.27 -9.38
C GLU A 26 15.27 2.79 -9.19
N ALA A 27 14.32 3.59 -9.67
CA ALA A 27 14.45 5.04 -9.81
C ALA A 27 13.46 5.84 -8.94
N GLY A 28 12.56 5.17 -8.25
CA GLY A 28 11.45 5.79 -7.53
C GLY A 28 10.39 6.40 -8.45
N PRO A 29 9.25 6.86 -7.90
CA PRO A 29 8.18 7.47 -8.68
C PRO A 29 8.59 8.75 -9.42
N SER A 30 9.52 9.54 -8.86
CA SER A 30 10.02 10.76 -9.48
C SER A 30 10.86 10.52 -10.74
N GLY A 31 11.54 9.36 -10.81
CA GLY A 31 12.33 8.95 -11.98
C GLY A 31 11.52 8.26 -13.08
N PHE A 32 10.20 8.16 -12.91
CA PHE A 32 9.32 7.42 -13.81
C PHE A 32 9.22 8.03 -15.22
N ASN A 33 9.34 7.19 -16.26
CA ASN A 33 9.39 7.61 -17.65
C ASN A 33 8.74 6.56 -18.57
N LEU A 34 7.69 6.94 -19.30
CA LEU A 34 6.96 6.04 -20.20
C LEU A 34 7.78 5.44 -21.34
N ARG A 35 8.79 6.16 -21.84
CA ARG A 35 9.67 5.64 -22.91
C ARG A 35 10.50 4.48 -22.39
N GLU A 36 11.02 4.61 -21.18
CA GLU A 36 11.80 3.56 -20.55
C GLU A 36 10.91 2.36 -20.18
N VAL A 37 9.68 2.60 -19.70
CA VAL A 37 8.67 1.54 -19.48
C VAL A 37 8.40 0.77 -20.78
N ALA A 38 8.19 1.46 -21.91
CA ALA A 38 7.99 0.83 -23.21
C ALA A 38 9.19 -0.04 -23.63
N ARG A 39 10.42 0.49 -23.44
CA ARG A 39 11.66 -0.22 -23.74
C ARG A 39 11.79 -1.50 -22.91
N ARG A 40 11.49 -1.47 -21.62
CA ARG A 40 11.49 -2.64 -20.71
C ARG A 40 10.44 -3.67 -21.11
N ALA A 41 9.24 -3.20 -21.45
CA ALA A 41 8.17 -4.06 -21.95
C ALA A 41 8.43 -4.64 -23.35
N GLY A 42 9.53 -4.24 -24.02
CA GLY A 42 9.89 -4.72 -25.36
C GLY A 42 8.96 -4.24 -26.46
N VAL A 43 8.35 -3.04 -26.29
CA VAL A 43 7.39 -2.47 -27.24
C VAL A 43 7.85 -1.12 -27.79
N SER A 44 7.19 -0.63 -28.85
CA SER A 44 7.48 0.69 -29.39
C SER A 44 7.17 1.80 -28.37
N HIS A 45 7.88 2.91 -28.43
CA HIS A 45 7.70 4.05 -27.53
C HIS A 45 6.29 4.67 -27.57
N ASN A 46 5.53 4.43 -28.63
CA ASN A 46 4.14 4.87 -28.77
C ASN A 46 3.11 3.86 -28.21
N ALA A 47 3.51 2.62 -27.94
CA ALA A 47 2.58 1.59 -27.48
C ALA A 47 1.90 1.91 -26.14
N PRO A 48 2.58 2.49 -25.12
CA PRO A 48 1.95 2.85 -23.86
C PRO A 48 0.78 3.82 -24.03
N TYR A 49 0.85 4.78 -24.96
CA TYR A 49 -0.18 5.79 -25.17
C TYR A 49 -1.52 5.25 -25.72
N ARG A 50 -1.57 3.96 -26.07
CA ARG A 50 -2.83 3.26 -26.36
C ARG A 50 -3.59 2.83 -25.11
N HIS A 51 -2.93 2.81 -23.96
CA HIS A 51 -3.45 2.33 -22.69
C HIS A 51 -3.45 3.39 -21.60
N PHE A 52 -2.53 4.35 -21.66
CA PHE A 52 -2.32 5.41 -20.68
C PHE A 52 -2.07 6.73 -21.38
N ARG A 53 -2.79 7.78 -21.00
CA ARG A 53 -2.65 9.15 -21.59
C ARG A 53 -1.26 9.72 -21.34
N ASP A 54 -0.74 9.50 -20.14
CA ASP A 54 0.50 10.05 -19.63
C ASP A 54 1.15 9.11 -18.61
N LYS A 55 2.28 9.52 -18.08
CA LYS A 55 3.00 8.76 -17.05
C LYS A 55 2.27 8.77 -15.70
N GLU A 56 1.54 9.83 -15.42
CA GLU A 56 0.76 10.02 -14.20
C GLU A 56 -0.37 9.00 -14.13
N GLU A 57 -1.05 8.73 -15.24
CA GLU A 57 -2.09 7.70 -15.30
C GLU A 57 -1.54 6.30 -15.04
N LEU A 58 -0.37 5.96 -15.59
CA LEU A 58 0.25 4.66 -15.33
C LEU A 58 0.70 4.55 -13.87
N LEU A 59 1.31 5.60 -13.31
CA LEU A 59 1.68 5.64 -11.88
C LEU A 59 0.46 5.48 -10.98
N ALA A 60 -0.64 6.17 -11.29
CA ALA A 60 -1.88 6.08 -10.55
C ALA A 60 -2.49 4.67 -10.59
N GLU A 61 -2.37 3.96 -11.71
CA GLU A 61 -2.80 2.56 -11.80
C GLU A 61 -1.93 1.63 -10.93
N VAL A 62 -0.61 1.84 -10.89
CA VAL A 62 0.27 1.10 -9.97
C VAL A 62 -0.09 1.38 -8.52
N ALA A 63 -0.34 2.65 -8.18
CA ALA A 63 -0.80 3.03 -6.85
C ALA A 63 -2.15 2.43 -6.49
N ALA A 64 -3.12 2.48 -7.40
CA ALA A 64 -4.44 1.86 -7.21
C ALA A 64 -4.34 0.33 -7.01
N GLN A 65 -3.46 -0.34 -7.74
CA GLN A 65 -3.15 -1.74 -7.51
C GLN A 65 -2.58 -1.95 -6.11
N GLY A 66 -1.63 -1.11 -5.68
CA GLY A 66 -1.05 -1.14 -4.35
C GLY A 66 -2.08 -1.01 -3.24
N PHE A 67 -3.01 -0.05 -3.36
CA PHE A 67 -4.10 0.12 -2.39
C PHE A 67 -5.04 -1.08 -2.34
N ARG A 68 -5.40 -1.67 -3.48
CA ARG A 68 -6.23 -2.89 -3.52
C ARG A 68 -5.52 -4.08 -2.88
N GLU A 69 -4.23 -4.30 -3.18
CA GLU A 69 -3.43 -5.37 -2.57
C GLU A 69 -3.24 -5.15 -1.07
N LEU A 70 -3.02 -3.90 -0.62
CA LEU A 70 -2.97 -3.56 0.80
C LEU A 70 -4.29 -3.87 1.51
N ASN A 71 -5.41 -3.44 0.93
CA ASN A 71 -6.73 -3.69 1.48
C ASN A 71 -7.05 -5.18 1.60
N ALA A 72 -6.75 -5.95 0.55
CA ALA A 72 -6.89 -7.41 0.57
C ALA A 72 -6.05 -8.04 1.68
N ALA A 73 -4.76 -7.65 1.81
CA ALA A 73 -3.89 -8.16 2.85
C ALA A 73 -4.38 -7.85 4.27
N MET A 74 -4.91 -6.63 4.50
CA MET A 74 -5.50 -6.26 5.79
C MET A 74 -6.72 -7.11 6.13
N LEU A 75 -7.61 -7.34 5.16
CA LEU A 75 -8.82 -8.14 5.34
C LEU A 75 -8.51 -9.63 5.56
N GLU A 76 -7.60 -10.20 4.76
CA GLU A 76 -7.17 -11.60 4.87
C GLU A 76 -6.53 -11.87 6.24
N ASP A 77 -5.63 -11.00 6.68
CA ASP A 77 -4.95 -11.19 7.96
C ASP A 77 -5.92 -10.98 9.13
N ALA A 78 -6.80 -9.98 9.05
CA ALA A 78 -7.85 -9.75 10.04
C ALA A 78 -8.83 -10.92 10.17
N ALA A 79 -9.10 -11.66 9.09
CA ALA A 79 -10.01 -12.81 9.10
C ALA A 79 -9.49 -13.98 9.97
N THR A 80 -8.20 -13.99 10.30
CA THR A 80 -7.61 -14.99 11.22
C THR A 80 -7.99 -14.80 12.69
N GLU A 81 -8.60 -13.66 13.03
CA GLU A 81 -9.00 -13.30 14.39
C GLU A 81 -10.51 -13.28 14.56
N SER A 82 -10.96 -13.68 15.76
CA SER A 82 -12.39 -13.69 16.10
C SER A 82 -12.85 -12.37 16.73
N THR A 83 -11.96 -11.65 17.44
CA THR A 83 -12.32 -10.43 18.15
C THR A 83 -12.07 -9.18 17.30
N PRO A 84 -12.91 -8.13 17.39
CA PRO A 84 -12.70 -6.87 16.70
C PRO A 84 -11.31 -6.28 16.93
N LEU A 85 -10.84 -6.31 18.16
CA LEU A 85 -9.52 -5.78 18.51
C LEU A 85 -8.38 -6.62 17.91
N GLY A 86 -8.54 -7.95 17.88
CA GLY A 86 -7.62 -8.84 17.17
C GLY A 86 -7.56 -8.51 15.68
N LYS A 87 -8.71 -8.32 15.03
CA LYS A 87 -8.80 -7.93 13.63
C LYS A 87 -8.08 -6.61 13.33
N LEU A 88 -8.31 -5.58 14.16
CA LEU A 88 -7.63 -4.30 14.06
C LEU A 88 -6.10 -4.44 14.16
N LYS A 89 -5.62 -5.23 15.12
CA LYS A 89 -4.18 -5.50 15.28
C LYS A 89 -3.60 -6.19 14.05
N ARG A 90 -4.25 -7.25 13.58
CA ARG A 90 -3.81 -8.01 12.40
C ARG A 90 -3.77 -7.14 11.15
N ALA A 91 -4.77 -6.30 10.93
CA ALA A 91 -4.76 -5.34 9.84
C ALA A 91 -3.55 -4.38 9.91
N GLY A 92 -3.20 -3.89 11.12
CA GLY A 92 -2.02 -3.07 11.32
C GLY A 92 -0.71 -3.81 11.02
N TYR A 93 -0.60 -5.09 11.40
CA TYR A 93 0.57 -5.93 11.07
C TYR A 93 0.67 -6.17 9.56
N ALA A 94 -0.46 -6.48 8.91
CA ALA A 94 -0.53 -6.66 7.46
C ALA A 94 -0.11 -5.40 6.71
N TYR A 95 -0.46 -4.22 7.20
CA TYR A 95 -0.05 -2.93 6.62
C TYR A 95 1.48 -2.81 6.55
N VAL A 96 2.17 -3.01 7.68
CA VAL A 96 3.64 -2.91 7.73
C VAL A 96 4.30 -4.02 6.91
N ALA A 97 3.77 -5.25 7.00
CA ALA A 97 4.25 -6.38 6.21
C ALA A 97 4.09 -6.16 4.70
N PHE A 98 2.98 -5.54 4.27
CA PHE A 98 2.76 -5.15 2.87
C PHE A 98 3.84 -4.18 2.39
N ALA A 99 4.10 -3.11 3.13
CA ALA A 99 5.11 -2.11 2.77
C ALA A 99 6.50 -2.74 2.59
N LEU A 100 6.85 -3.71 3.43
CA LEU A 100 8.13 -4.43 3.32
C LEU A 100 8.19 -5.37 2.12
N ARG A 101 7.06 -5.99 1.74
CA ARG A 101 7.00 -6.94 0.61
C ARG A 101 6.83 -6.23 -0.74
N ARG A 102 6.25 -5.05 -0.76
CA ARG A 102 5.86 -4.29 -1.96
C ARG A 102 6.31 -2.83 -1.86
N PRO A 103 7.60 -2.57 -1.58
CA PRO A 103 8.08 -1.21 -1.34
C PRO A 103 7.89 -0.28 -2.55
N GLU A 104 7.91 -0.81 -3.78
CA GLU A 104 7.64 -0.08 -5.02
C GLU A 104 6.19 0.37 -5.14
N HIS A 105 5.22 -0.49 -4.77
CA HIS A 105 3.81 -0.11 -4.71
C HIS A 105 3.58 0.90 -3.60
N PHE A 106 4.18 0.68 -2.42
CA PHE A 106 4.10 1.62 -1.31
C PHE A 106 4.66 3.00 -1.69
N ALA A 107 5.76 3.06 -2.43
CA ALA A 107 6.30 4.30 -2.96
C ALA A 107 5.36 4.95 -4.00
N ALA A 108 4.77 4.16 -4.91
CA ALA A 108 3.77 4.68 -5.85
C ALA A 108 2.56 5.28 -5.13
N MET A 109 2.06 4.62 -4.08
CA MET A 109 0.88 5.06 -3.31
C MET A 109 1.08 6.38 -2.57
N PHE A 110 2.29 6.63 -2.04
CA PHE A 110 2.50 7.71 -1.08
C PHE A 110 3.59 8.72 -1.46
N ASP A 111 4.42 8.43 -2.48
CA ASP A 111 5.53 9.30 -2.90
C ASP A 111 5.37 9.82 -4.33
N ALA A 112 4.39 9.31 -5.10
CA ALA A 112 4.15 9.77 -6.45
C ALA A 112 3.41 11.12 -6.44
N PRO A 113 3.86 12.08 -7.26
CA PRO A 113 3.17 13.37 -7.36
C PRO A 113 1.82 13.21 -8.09
N ALA A 114 0.85 14.06 -7.73
CA ALA A 114 -0.41 14.27 -8.47
C ALA A 114 -1.34 13.04 -8.60
N LEU A 115 -1.33 12.11 -7.62
CA LEU A 115 -2.30 11.00 -7.60
C LEU A 115 -3.73 11.45 -7.27
N ASP A 116 -3.88 12.57 -6.59
CA ASP A 116 -5.17 13.11 -6.11
C ASP A 116 -6.19 13.42 -7.22
N THR A 117 -5.73 13.45 -8.47
CA THR A 117 -6.58 13.69 -9.64
C THR A 117 -7.07 12.41 -10.33
N ASN A 118 -6.58 11.23 -9.94
CA ASN A 118 -6.98 9.96 -10.55
C ASN A 118 -8.12 9.28 -9.77
N PRO A 119 -9.33 9.17 -10.36
CA PRO A 119 -10.48 8.61 -9.64
C PRO A 119 -10.30 7.18 -9.16
N ALA A 120 -9.63 6.31 -9.94
CA ALA A 120 -9.42 4.90 -9.57
C ALA A 120 -8.44 4.76 -8.40
N CYS A 121 -7.39 5.59 -8.36
CA CYS A 121 -6.45 5.63 -7.26
C CYS A 121 -7.13 6.14 -5.97
N ASN A 122 -7.88 7.24 -6.08
CA ASN A 122 -8.62 7.81 -4.96
C ASN A 122 -9.65 6.84 -4.39
N GLN A 123 -10.40 6.15 -5.25
CA GLN A 123 -11.36 5.14 -4.82
C GLN A 123 -10.67 4.00 -4.07
N ALA A 124 -9.60 3.43 -4.61
CA ALA A 124 -8.88 2.33 -3.98
C ALA A 124 -8.27 2.75 -2.62
N GLY A 125 -7.72 3.97 -2.54
CA GLY A 125 -7.22 4.55 -1.29
C GLY A 125 -8.32 4.75 -0.25
N ALA A 126 -9.48 5.29 -0.66
CA ALA A 126 -10.63 5.49 0.20
C ALA A 126 -11.20 4.15 0.72
N GLU A 127 -11.25 3.11 -0.11
CA GLU A 127 -11.68 1.77 0.29
C GLU A 127 -10.74 1.16 1.34
N ALA A 128 -9.42 1.28 1.15
CA ALA A 128 -8.44 0.81 2.13
C ALA A 128 -8.56 1.57 3.47
N PHE A 129 -8.79 2.89 3.43
CA PHE A 129 -9.02 3.70 4.63
C PHE A 129 -10.34 3.34 5.31
N ALA A 130 -11.42 3.14 4.54
CA ALA A 130 -12.72 2.73 5.06
C ALA A 130 -12.68 1.38 5.79
N THR A 131 -11.83 0.46 5.36
CA THR A 131 -11.58 -0.81 6.07
C THR A 131 -11.04 -0.57 7.49
N LEU A 132 -10.09 0.35 7.67
CA LEU A 132 -9.58 0.71 8.99
C LEU A 132 -10.66 1.38 9.85
N VAL A 133 -11.44 2.32 9.27
CA VAL A 133 -12.60 2.93 9.95
C VAL A 133 -13.57 1.84 10.44
N GLY A 134 -13.86 0.85 9.59
CA GLY A 134 -14.74 -0.27 9.93
C GLY A 134 -14.23 -1.07 11.13
N PHE A 135 -12.94 -1.38 11.21
CA PHE A 135 -12.37 -2.09 12.37
C PHE A 135 -12.43 -1.27 13.66
N ILE A 136 -12.15 0.04 13.61
CA ILE A 136 -12.29 0.93 14.77
C ILE A 136 -13.74 0.98 15.23
N THR A 137 -14.69 1.20 14.29
CA THR A 137 -16.12 1.22 14.58
C THR A 137 -16.60 -0.07 15.23
N LEU A 138 -16.15 -1.22 14.71
CA LEU A 138 -16.50 -2.52 15.27
C LEU A 138 -15.96 -2.69 16.70
N CYS A 139 -14.74 -2.23 16.98
CA CYS A 139 -14.18 -2.24 18.34
C CYS A 139 -15.00 -1.39 19.31
N GLN A 140 -15.55 -0.25 18.86
CA GLN A 140 -16.41 0.61 19.66
C GLN A 140 -17.77 -0.04 19.93
N GLN A 141 -18.41 -0.58 18.89
CA GLN A 141 -19.72 -1.26 19.00
C GLN A 141 -19.69 -2.46 19.95
N GLU A 142 -18.56 -3.18 19.98
CA GLU A 142 -18.36 -4.34 20.86
C GLU A 142 -17.75 -3.98 22.23
N GLY A 143 -17.69 -2.69 22.59
CA GLY A 143 -17.18 -2.20 23.87
C GLY A 143 -15.69 -2.47 24.11
N GLN A 144 -14.93 -2.76 23.06
CA GLN A 144 -13.49 -3.03 23.15
C GLN A 144 -12.65 -1.73 23.01
N MET A 145 -13.29 -0.62 22.66
CA MET A 145 -12.70 0.71 22.56
C MET A 145 -13.77 1.75 22.95
N PRO A 146 -13.39 2.87 23.60
CA PRO A 146 -14.34 3.93 23.95
C PRO A 146 -15.09 4.45 22.71
N GLU A 147 -16.38 4.75 22.87
CA GLU A 147 -17.21 5.37 21.83
C GLU A 147 -16.70 6.78 21.47
N GLY A 148 -17.15 7.29 20.32
CA GLY A 148 -16.82 8.64 19.83
C GLY A 148 -15.41 8.73 19.26
N GLU A 149 -15.10 9.89 18.65
CA GLU A 149 -13.83 10.24 18.03
C GLU A 149 -13.26 9.18 17.06
N THR A 150 -14.14 8.48 16.34
CA THR A 150 -13.76 7.39 15.42
C THR A 150 -12.73 7.85 14.39
N GLU A 151 -12.91 9.05 13.84
CA GLU A 151 -11.96 9.62 12.87
C GLU A 151 -10.58 9.86 13.50
N GLY A 152 -10.52 10.49 14.67
CA GLY A 152 -9.27 10.73 15.39
C GLY A 152 -8.52 9.45 15.72
N LYS A 153 -9.24 8.43 16.22
CA LYS A 153 -8.68 7.11 16.51
C LYS A 153 -8.17 6.41 15.25
N THR A 154 -8.91 6.55 14.12
CA THR A 154 -8.50 5.99 12.82
C THR A 154 -7.24 6.66 12.31
N LEU A 155 -7.18 7.99 12.34
CA LEU A 155 -6.01 8.75 11.91
C LEU A 155 -4.79 8.45 12.78
N PHE A 156 -4.97 8.29 14.09
CA PHE A 156 -3.88 7.89 15.00
C PHE A 156 -3.35 6.50 14.64
N ALA A 157 -4.23 5.50 14.50
CA ALA A 157 -3.83 4.16 14.14
C ALA A 157 -3.10 4.10 12.78
N TRP A 158 -3.65 4.81 11.78
CA TRP A 158 -3.02 4.90 10.46
C TRP A 158 -1.66 5.58 10.52
N SER A 159 -1.54 6.74 11.20
CA SER A 159 -0.28 7.47 11.33
C SER A 159 0.83 6.61 11.96
N LEU A 160 0.49 5.77 12.94
CA LEU A 160 1.43 4.86 13.55
C LEU A 160 1.98 3.84 12.55
N VAL A 161 1.10 3.06 11.91
CA VAL A 161 1.54 1.98 11.01
C VAL A 161 2.19 2.53 9.76
N HIS A 162 1.68 3.66 9.23
CA HIS A 162 2.30 4.36 8.10
C HIS A 162 3.69 4.90 8.46
N GLY A 163 3.84 5.52 9.61
CA GLY A 163 5.13 6.01 10.09
C GLY A 163 6.18 4.90 10.22
N ILE A 164 5.80 3.76 10.82
CA ILE A 164 6.68 2.58 10.93
C ILE A 164 7.05 2.06 9.54
N ALA A 165 6.06 1.86 8.66
CA ALA A 165 6.27 1.38 7.31
C ALA A 165 7.19 2.32 6.51
N LYS A 166 6.94 3.64 6.58
CA LYS A 166 7.74 4.64 5.88
C LYS A 166 9.19 4.67 6.35
N LEU A 167 9.42 4.66 7.66
CA LEU A 167 10.77 4.58 8.25
C LEU A 167 11.48 3.29 7.83
N ALA A 168 10.75 2.17 7.76
CA ALA A 168 11.31 0.89 7.36
C ALA A 168 11.74 0.88 5.89
N VAL A 169 10.84 1.23 4.96
CA VAL A 169 11.15 1.19 3.51
C VAL A 169 12.18 2.23 3.08
N THR A 170 12.30 3.33 3.83
CA THR A 170 13.33 4.35 3.60
C THR A 170 14.63 4.08 4.37
N ASN A 171 14.74 2.94 5.04
CA ASN A 171 15.93 2.54 5.82
C ASN A 171 16.31 3.55 6.93
N ARG A 172 15.33 4.16 7.59
CA ARG A 172 15.54 5.12 8.69
C ARG A 172 15.42 4.51 10.09
N LEU A 173 14.96 3.26 10.21
CA LEU A 173 15.00 2.54 11.50
C LEU A 173 16.44 2.13 11.83
N PRO A 174 16.79 2.00 13.14
CA PRO A 174 18.14 1.60 13.59
C PRO A 174 18.42 0.09 13.34
N PHE A 175 17.48 -0.63 12.78
CA PHE A 175 17.56 -2.04 12.40
C PHE A 175 16.92 -2.23 11.02
N ARG A 176 17.38 -3.26 10.27
CA ARG A 176 16.96 -3.49 8.87
C ARG A 176 16.37 -4.88 8.63
N SER A 177 16.52 -5.81 9.60
CA SER A 177 15.91 -7.14 9.48
C SER A 177 14.40 -7.02 9.42
N PRO A 178 13.73 -7.60 8.39
CA PRO A 178 12.27 -7.61 8.31
C PRO A 178 11.62 -8.16 9.58
N ASP A 179 12.16 -9.22 10.17
CA ASP A 179 11.62 -9.81 11.39
C ASP A 179 11.68 -8.84 12.57
N ARG A 180 12.80 -8.10 12.74
CA ARG A 180 12.91 -7.09 13.78
C ARG A 180 11.98 -5.91 13.57
N ILE A 181 11.76 -5.51 12.31
CA ILE A 181 10.80 -4.45 11.96
C ILE A 181 9.38 -4.90 12.32
N LEU A 182 9.00 -6.12 11.95
CA LEU A 182 7.68 -6.68 12.26
C LEU A 182 7.48 -6.85 13.77
N GLN A 183 8.47 -7.34 14.51
CA GLN A 183 8.40 -7.43 15.98
C GLN A 183 8.23 -6.05 16.63
N PHE A 184 8.94 -5.03 16.15
CA PHE A 184 8.77 -3.66 16.60
C PHE A 184 7.37 -3.13 16.28
N ALA A 185 6.86 -3.37 15.07
CA ALA A 185 5.52 -2.97 14.67
C ALA A 185 4.45 -3.61 15.57
N ILE A 186 4.55 -4.92 15.85
CA ILE A 186 3.65 -5.64 16.77
C ILE A 186 3.64 -4.95 18.14
N SER A 187 4.82 -4.73 18.73
CA SER A 187 4.94 -4.09 20.04
C SER A 187 4.37 -2.66 20.08
N ALA A 188 4.62 -1.88 19.03
CA ALA A 188 4.12 -0.51 18.91
C ALA A 188 2.59 -0.47 18.76
N ILE A 189 2.02 -1.35 17.92
CA ILE A 189 0.58 -1.47 17.71
C ILE A 189 -0.10 -1.92 19.01
N ASP A 190 0.42 -2.91 19.71
CA ASP A 190 -0.14 -3.38 21.00
C ASP A 190 -0.14 -2.27 22.04
N SER A 191 0.94 -1.50 22.14
CA SER A 191 1.05 -0.37 23.08
C SER A 191 0.09 0.76 22.73
N SER A 192 -0.06 1.09 21.43
CA SER A 192 -0.95 2.14 20.95
C SER A 192 -2.43 1.82 21.18
N ILE A 193 -2.80 0.57 20.95
CA ILE A 193 -4.18 0.09 21.21
C ILE A 193 -4.52 0.19 22.70
N LYS A 194 -3.56 -0.15 23.57
CA LYS A 194 -3.76 0.05 25.01
C LYS A 194 -4.03 1.52 25.34
N SER A 195 -3.24 2.45 24.77
CA SER A 195 -3.47 3.89 24.94
C SER A 195 -4.83 4.36 24.43
N LEU A 196 -5.27 3.86 23.27
CA LEU A 196 -6.59 4.19 22.70
C LEU A 196 -7.78 3.65 23.54
N ARG A 197 -7.57 2.56 24.28
CA ARG A 197 -8.59 2.00 25.18
C ARG A 197 -8.66 2.74 26.52
N ASP A 198 -7.51 3.19 27.01
CA ASP A 198 -7.38 3.85 28.32
C ASP A 198 -7.63 5.37 28.23
N ALA A 199 -7.75 5.93 27.02
CA ALA A 199 -8.14 7.32 26.80
C ALA A 199 -9.64 7.51 27.05
N ASN A 200 -9.96 8.07 28.21
CA ASN A 200 -11.31 8.52 28.62
C ASN A 200 -11.50 9.99 28.28
#